data_6c1696f0d96e3381f5e416e243d9e8ec
#
_entry.id   6c1696f0d96e3381f5e416e243d9e8ec
#
_cell.length_a   1.000
_cell.length_b   1.000
_cell.length_c   1.000
_cell.angle_alpha   90.00
_cell.angle_beta   90.00
_cell.angle_gamma   90.00
#
_symmetry.space_group_name_H-M   'P 1'
#
loop_
_entity.id
_entity.type
_entity.pdbx_description
1 polymer ?
#
loop_
_entity_poly.entity_id
_entity_poly.type
_entity_poly.pdbx_seq_one_letter_code
_entity_poly.pdbx_strand_id
1 'polypeptide(L)'
;MSKTEIKTKQTNASVEDFINTFANTEQKRKDSFELLKIMQDFTGFEPKMWGPSIIGFGQYHYKSEKSLQEGDWPLIGFSPRKAAISLYVYSGCSGQEDLLKELGKFKMGKSCVYVNKLSDINQETLKKIMKSTIDFLQTIIARKKTEQIKMIKFVCYGKKEEYNQ
;
A
#
# COMPACT_ATOMS: atom_id res chain seq x y z
N MET A 1 10.03 23.83 11.25
CA MET A 1 8.80 22.99 11.32
C MET A 1 9.21 21.53 11.43
N SER A 2 8.78 20.82 12.46
CA SER A 2 9.17 19.42 12.67
C SER A 2 8.50 18.52 11.64
N LYS A 3 9.28 17.63 11.02
CA LYS A 3 8.75 16.56 10.17
C LYS A 3 7.82 15.68 11.00
N THR A 4 6.59 15.49 10.58
CA THR A 4 5.66 14.57 11.23
C THR A 4 5.86 13.19 10.65
N GLU A 5 6.49 12.29 11.40
CA GLU A 5 6.63 10.89 10.99
C GLU A 5 5.27 10.20 10.89
N ILE A 6 5.16 9.27 9.93
CA ILE A 6 3.99 8.38 9.84
C ILE A 6 3.93 7.52 11.11
N LYS A 7 2.82 7.58 11.83
CA LYS A 7 2.62 6.84 13.09
C LYS A 7 2.54 5.32 12.89
N THR A 8 2.07 4.89 11.74
CA THR A 8 1.93 3.47 11.39
C THR A 8 3.27 2.95 10.87
N LYS A 9 3.93 2.12 11.66
CA LYS A 9 5.23 1.50 11.33
C LYS A 9 5.07 -0.01 11.26
N GLN A 10 5.95 -0.67 10.48
CA GLN A 10 6.04 -2.13 10.45
C GLN A 10 6.44 -2.66 11.83
N THR A 11 5.83 -3.78 12.23
CA THR A 11 6.10 -4.46 13.49
C THR A 11 6.39 -5.94 13.25
N ASN A 12 6.96 -6.62 14.23
CA ASN A 12 7.25 -8.05 14.18
C ASN A 12 6.12 -8.92 14.80
N ALA A 13 4.93 -8.34 14.99
CA ALA A 13 3.79 -9.09 15.50
C ALA A 13 3.36 -10.19 14.52
N SER A 14 2.87 -11.31 15.06
CA SER A 14 2.37 -12.42 14.25
C SER A 14 1.10 -12.04 13.51
N VAL A 15 1.12 -12.17 12.20
CA VAL A 15 -0.03 -11.90 11.33
C VAL A 15 -1.15 -12.92 11.57
N GLU A 16 -0.80 -14.20 11.79
CA GLU A 16 -1.76 -15.26 12.06
C GLU A 16 -2.48 -15.05 13.40
N ASP A 17 -1.72 -14.73 14.45
CA ASP A 17 -2.30 -14.44 15.76
C ASP A 17 -3.20 -13.21 15.70
N PHE A 18 -2.79 -12.19 14.95
CA PHE A 18 -3.60 -11.01 14.72
C PHE A 18 -4.93 -11.35 14.03
N ILE A 19 -4.93 -12.12 12.95
CA ILE A 19 -6.16 -12.54 12.26
C ILE A 19 -7.06 -13.34 13.22
N ASN A 20 -6.50 -14.30 13.95
CA ASN A 20 -7.24 -15.15 14.87
C ASN A 20 -7.89 -14.38 16.02
N THR A 21 -7.25 -13.34 16.51
CA THR A 21 -7.76 -12.55 17.64
C THR A 21 -8.60 -11.34 17.23
N PHE A 22 -8.28 -10.73 16.08
CA PHE A 22 -8.89 -9.47 15.65
C PHE A 22 -10.14 -9.66 14.78
N ALA A 23 -10.20 -10.72 13.96
CA ALA A 23 -11.38 -11.03 13.15
C ALA A 23 -12.54 -11.48 14.04
N ASN A 24 -13.59 -10.67 14.07
CA ASN A 24 -14.71 -10.84 15.01
C ASN A 24 -15.77 -11.88 14.60
N THR A 25 -15.64 -12.48 13.43
CA THR A 25 -16.51 -13.55 12.92
C THR A 25 -15.69 -14.62 12.23
N GLU A 26 -16.21 -15.87 12.22
CA GLU A 26 -15.56 -16.98 11.52
C GLU A 26 -15.43 -16.72 10.02
N GLN A 27 -16.47 -16.13 9.40
CA GLN A 27 -16.44 -15.77 7.98
C GLN A 27 -15.29 -14.76 7.70
N LYS A 28 -15.17 -13.73 8.52
CA LYS A 28 -14.13 -12.72 8.35
C LYS A 28 -12.72 -13.30 8.56
N ARG A 29 -12.58 -14.24 9.48
CA ARG A 29 -11.32 -14.95 9.69
C ARG A 29 -10.92 -15.77 8.46
N LYS A 30 -11.83 -16.56 7.91
CA LYS A 30 -11.60 -17.32 6.67
C LYS A 30 -11.25 -16.40 5.51
N ASP A 31 -12.03 -15.36 5.29
CA ASP A 31 -11.78 -14.35 4.24
C ASP A 31 -10.41 -13.68 4.41
N SER A 32 -9.99 -13.43 5.65
CA SER A 32 -8.69 -12.83 5.95
C SER A 32 -7.53 -13.75 5.61
N PHE A 33 -7.62 -15.04 5.92
CA PHE A 33 -6.59 -16.02 5.53
C PHE A 33 -6.57 -16.24 4.02
N GLU A 34 -7.72 -16.21 3.35
CA GLU A 34 -7.78 -16.30 1.89
C GLU A 34 -7.17 -15.06 1.24
N LEU A 35 -7.46 -13.85 1.72
CA LEU A 35 -6.82 -12.61 1.26
C LEU A 35 -5.32 -12.61 1.51
N LEU A 36 -4.89 -13.09 2.68
CA LEU A 36 -3.47 -13.25 3.01
C LEU A 36 -2.76 -14.07 1.94
N LYS A 37 -3.32 -15.23 1.60
CA LYS A 37 -2.79 -16.12 0.57
C LYS A 37 -2.81 -15.46 -0.81
N ILE A 38 -3.93 -14.87 -1.23
CA ILE A 38 -4.06 -14.21 -2.53
C ILE A 38 -3.00 -13.11 -2.69
N MET A 39 -2.85 -12.25 -1.69
CA MET A 39 -1.91 -11.13 -1.74
C MET A 39 -0.45 -11.59 -1.69
N GLN A 40 -0.14 -12.60 -0.88
CA GLN A 40 1.20 -13.18 -0.80
C GLN A 40 1.60 -13.86 -2.11
N ASP A 41 0.72 -14.72 -2.64
CA ASP A 41 0.96 -15.43 -3.92
C ASP A 41 1.11 -14.44 -5.09
N PHE A 42 0.29 -13.38 -5.08
CA PHE A 42 0.30 -12.36 -6.15
C PHE A 42 1.55 -11.47 -6.10
N THR A 43 1.97 -11.04 -4.92
CA THR A 43 3.08 -10.09 -4.77
C THR A 43 4.44 -10.75 -4.60
N GLY A 44 4.48 -11.98 -4.10
CA GLY A 44 5.71 -12.65 -3.66
C GLY A 44 6.32 -12.08 -2.38
N PHE A 45 5.67 -11.11 -1.72
CA PHE A 45 6.15 -10.52 -0.48
C PHE A 45 5.59 -11.24 0.74
N GLU A 46 6.42 -11.39 1.77
CA GLU A 46 5.99 -11.83 3.09
C GLU A 46 5.05 -10.81 3.73
N PRO A 47 3.93 -11.27 4.31
CA PRO A 47 3.02 -10.39 5.05
C PRO A 47 3.67 -9.85 6.32
N LYS A 48 3.47 -8.58 6.61
CA LYS A 48 3.94 -7.92 7.82
C LYS A 48 2.82 -7.10 8.47
N MET A 49 2.86 -7.03 9.80
CA MET A 49 1.98 -6.12 10.51
C MET A 49 2.48 -4.68 10.41
N TRP A 50 1.55 -3.76 10.15
CA TRP A 50 1.78 -2.33 10.11
C TRP A 50 0.85 -1.64 11.11
N GLY A 51 1.43 -1.02 12.13
CA GLY A 51 0.68 -0.51 13.25
C GLY A 51 -0.13 -1.61 13.96
N PRO A 52 -1.26 -1.27 14.59
CA PRO A 52 -2.02 -2.24 15.38
C PRO A 52 -2.96 -3.14 14.58
N SER A 53 -3.23 -2.86 13.30
CA SER A 53 -4.35 -3.51 12.61
C SER A 53 -4.25 -3.66 11.10
N ILE A 54 -3.11 -3.35 10.49
CA ILE A 54 -2.93 -3.47 9.03
C ILE A 54 -1.98 -4.61 8.73
N ILE A 55 -2.38 -5.51 7.83
CA ILE A 55 -1.53 -6.53 7.23
C ILE A 55 -1.07 -5.97 5.88
N GLY A 56 0.24 -5.80 5.69
CA GLY A 56 0.81 -5.19 4.51
C GLY A 56 1.82 -6.07 3.79
N PHE A 57 1.97 -5.82 2.49
CA PHE A 57 2.86 -6.55 1.59
C PHE A 57 3.77 -5.58 0.86
N GLY A 58 5.07 -5.84 0.93
CA GLY A 58 6.09 -4.91 0.42
C GLY A 58 6.09 -3.59 1.18
N GLN A 59 6.92 -2.67 0.73
CA GLN A 59 6.98 -1.32 1.30
C GLN A 59 7.49 -0.32 0.28
N TYR A 60 7.15 0.95 0.47
CA TYR A 60 7.73 2.07 -0.24
C TYR A 60 7.88 3.27 0.67
N HIS A 61 8.81 4.16 0.34
CA HIS A 61 8.99 5.40 1.08
C HIS A 61 8.00 6.45 0.59
N TYR A 62 7.06 6.82 1.46
CA TYR A 62 6.05 7.85 1.19
C TYR A 62 6.55 9.21 1.67
N LYS A 63 6.43 10.20 0.82
CA LYS A 63 6.65 11.60 1.15
C LYS A 63 5.51 12.42 0.57
N SER A 64 4.76 13.09 1.44
CA SER A 64 3.68 13.96 1.02
C SER A 64 4.22 15.28 0.46
N GLU A 65 3.68 15.71 -0.67
CA GLU A 65 3.98 17.03 -1.23
C GLU A 65 3.19 18.15 -0.54
N LYS A 66 2.04 17.79 0.05
CA LYS A 66 1.11 18.73 0.69
C LYS A 66 1.24 18.81 2.21
N SER A 67 1.94 17.87 2.81
CA SER A 67 2.16 17.82 4.26
C SER A 67 3.60 17.41 4.56
N LEU A 68 4.04 17.65 5.80
CA LEU A 68 5.38 17.25 6.24
C LEU A 68 5.47 15.76 6.63
N GLN A 69 4.49 14.95 6.23
CA GLN A 69 4.48 13.52 6.52
C GLN A 69 5.44 12.77 5.60
N GLU A 70 6.32 12.00 6.20
CA GLU A 70 7.30 11.17 5.54
C GLU A 70 7.48 9.86 6.32
N GLY A 71 7.65 8.74 5.63
CA GLY A 71 7.90 7.43 6.23
C GLY A 71 7.58 6.28 5.30
N ASP A 72 7.75 5.06 5.81
CA ASP A 72 7.48 3.86 5.03
C ASP A 72 6.00 3.44 5.13
N TRP A 73 5.47 2.91 4.04
CA TRP A 73 4.11 2.43 3.90
C TRP A 73 4.07 1.13 3.08
N PRO A 74 3.15 0.18 3.35
CA PRO A 74 3.03 -1.01 2.52
C PRO A 74 2.55 -0.65 1.10
N LEU A 75 2.99 -1.42 0.11
CA LEU A 75 2.53 -1.26 -1.28
C LEU A 75 1.03 -1.56 -1.40
N ILE A 76 0.60 -2.65 -0.81
CA ILE A 76 -0.81 -3.04 -0.67
C ILE A 76 -1.02 -3.69 0.70
N GLY A 77 -2.26 -3.82 1.12
CA GLY A 77 -2.58 -4.49 2.37
C GLY A 77 -4.08 -4.55 2.62
N PHE A 78 -4.42 -5.08 3.79
CA PHE A 78 -5.80 -5.13 4.27
C PHE A 78 -5.89 -5.13 5.80
N SER A 79 -7.07 -4.87 6.31
CA SER A 79 -7.38 -4.97 7.73
C SER A 79 -8.77 -5.55 7.94
N PRO A 80 -8.92 -6.66 8.70
CA PRO A 80 -10.21 -7.28 8.99
C PRO A 80 -10.96 -6.54 10.10
N ARG A 81 -11.32 -5.28 9.86
CA ARG A 81 -11.99 -4.43 10.85
C ARG A 81 -13.39 -4.93 11.19
N LYS A 82 -13.91 -4.52 12.35
CA LYS A 82 -15.21 -4.97 12.87
C LYS A 82 -16.35 -4.76 11.88
N ALA A 83 -16.47 -3.59 11.27
CA ALA A 83 -17.56 -3.25 10.36
C ALA A 83 -17.40 -3.90 8.96
N ALA A 84 -16.18 -3.95 8.43
CA ALA A 84 -15.88 -4.48 7.11
C ALA A 84 -14.39 -4.81 6.98
N ILE A 85 -14.00 -5.59 5.98
CA ILE A 85 -12.60 -5.74 5.60
C ILE A 85 -12.20 -4.49 4.81
N SER A 86 -11.20 -3.78 5.29
CA SER A 86 -10.63 -2.63 4.60
C SER A 86 -9.50 -3.10 3.70
N LEU A 87 -9.61 -2.84 2.40
CA LEU A 87 -8.57 -3.16 1.41
C LEU A 87 -7.80 -1.88 1.06
N TYR A 88 -6.50 -1.91 1.26
CA TYR A 88 -5.56 -0.83 0.91
C TYR A 88 -4.90 -1.18 -0.43
N VAL A 89 -5.68 -1.15 -1.49
CA VAL A 89 -5.29 -1.58 -2.84
C VAL A 89 -5.54 -0.52 -3.90
N TYR A 90 -6.09 0.61 -3.51
CA TYR A 90 -6.47 1.69 -4.43
C TYR A 90 -5.49 2.84 -4.35
N SER A 91 -4.98 3.28 -5.49
CA SER A 91 -4.03 4.40 -5.61
C SER A 91 -4.61 5.64 -6.31
N GLY A 92 -5.80 5.52 -6.92
CA GLY A 92 -6.39 6.58 -7.73
C GLY A 92 -5.72 6.79 -9.08
N CYS A 93 -4.88 5.84 -9.53
CA CYS A 93 -4.27 5.93 -10.85
C CYS A 93 -5.29 5.72 -11.97
N SER A 94 -4.95 6.21 -13.16
CA SER A 94 -5.83 6.13 -14.34
C SER A 94 -6.26 4.68 -14.62
N GLY A 95 -7.54 4.49 -14.94
CA GLY A 95 -8.14 3.19 -15.26
C GLY A 95 -8.64 2.39 -14.07
N GLN A 96 -8.27 2.73 -12.83
CA GLN A 96 -8.76 1.99 -11.66
C GLN A 96 -10.27 2.16 -11.42
N GLU A 97 -10.85 3.29 -11.78
CA GLU A 97 -12.29 3.50 -11.65
C GLU A 97 -13.11 2.52 -12.49
N ASP A 98 -12.62 2.15 -13.67
CA ASP A 98 -13.28 1.15 -14.52
C ASP A 98 -13.15 -0.25 -13.92
N LEU A 99 -12.00 -0.58 -13.36
CA LEU A 99 -11.81 -1.84 -12.64
C LEU A 99 -12.73 -1.92 -11.40
N LEU A 100 -12.93 -0.81 -10.68
CA LEU A 100 -13.84 -0.79 -9.54
C LEU A 100 -15.29 -1.12 -9.94
N LYS A 101 -15.75 -0.71 -11.13
CA LYS A 101 -17.09 -1.05 -11.63
C LYS A 101 -17.30 -2.57 -11.79
N GLU A 102 -16.23 -3.31 -12.05
CA GLU A 102 -16.24 -4.76 -12.23
C GLU A 102 -15.92 -5.53 -10.93
N LEU A 103 -15.58 -4.82 -9.84
CA LEU A 103 -15.12 -5.47 -8.61
C LEU A 103 -16.24 -6.22 -7.88
N GLY A 104 -17.47 -5.74 -7.90
CA GLY A 104 -18.61 -6.34 -7.22
C GLY A 104 -19.20 -5.43 -6.14
N LYS A 105 -19.54 -6.00 -4.97
CA LYS A 105 -20.17 -5.25 -3.86
C LYS A 105 -19.11 -4.72 -2.90
N PHE A 106 -18.94 -3.42 -2.89
CA PHE A 106 -18.02 -2.72 -1.98
C PHE A 106 -18.54 -1.33 -1.65
N LYS A 107 -17.90 -0.69 -0.66
CA LYS A 107 -18.05 0.74 -0.39
C LYS A 107 -16.70 1.40 -0.55
N MET A 108 -16.68 2.61 -1.12
CA MET A 108 -15.46 3.38 -1.32
C MET A 108 -15.27 4.39 -0.20
N GLY A 109 -14.08 4.38 0.43
CA GLY A 109 -13.57 5.45 1.27
C GLY A 109 -12.73 6.44 0.45
N LYS A 110 -11.93 7.28 1.10
CA LYS A 110 -11.01 8.21 0.39
C LYS A 110 -9.95 7.48 -0.42
N SER A 111 -9.38 6.42 0.14
CA SER A 111 -8.33 5.60 -0.47
C SER A 111 -8.42 4.12 -0.08
N CYS A 112 -9.55 3.71 0.48
CA CYS A 112 -9.79 2.34 0.94
C CYS A 112 -11.03 1.78 0.27
N VAL A 113 -10.99 0.50 -0.05
CA VAL A 113 -12.13 -0.28 -0.52
C VAL A 113 -12.64 -1.12 0.65
N TYR A 114 -13.91 -0.99 1.00
CA TYR A 114 -14.52 -1.74 2.11
C TYR A 114 -15.41 -2.85 1.57
N VAL A 115 -15.15 -4.09 1.99
CA VAL A 115 -15.93 -5.26 1.61
C VAL A 115 -16.44 -6.01 2.84
N ASN A 116 -17.67 -6.51 2.77
CA ASN A 116 -18.24 -7.29 3.88
C ASN A 116 -17.73 -8.73 3.87
N LYS A 117 -17.69 -9.33 2.70
CA LYS A 117 -17.21 -10.71 2.47
C LYS A 117 -16.34 -10.74 1.23
N LEU A 118 -15.35 -11.62 1.21
CA LEU A 118 -14.51 -11.81 0.03
C LEU A 118 -15.30 -12.31 -1.18
N SER A 119 -16.33 -13.11 -0.94
CA SER A 119 -17.25 -13.60 -1.98
C SER A 119 -18.12 -12.53 -2.64
N ASP A 120 -18.19 -11.33 -2.08
CA ASP A 120 -18.92 -10.19 -2.65
C ASP A 120 -18.18 -9.54 -3.80
N ILE A 121 -16.90 -9.84 -3.98
CA ILE A 121 -16.03 -9.23 -4.98
C ILE A 121 -15.38 -10.25 -5.92
N ASN A 122 -15.03 -9.79 -7.10
CA ASN A 122 -14.30 -10.56 -8.09
C ASN A 122 -12.81 -10.55 -7.78
N GLN A 123 -12.22 -11.71 -7.46
CA GLN A 123 -10.82 -11.84 -7.09
C GLN A 123 -9.86 -11.53 -8.24
N GLU A 124 -10.22 -11.83 -9.50
CA GLU A 124 -9.39 -11.49 -10.66
C GLU A 124 -9.35 -9.97 -10.88
N THR A 125 -10.48 -9.30 -10.71
CA THR A 125 -10.55 -7.84 -10.76
C THR A 125 -9.75 -7.21 -9.60
N LEU A 126 -9.81 -7.80 -8.39
CA LEU A 126 -8.98 -7.38 -7.27
C LEU A 126 -7.48 -7.47 -7.62
N LYS A 127 -7.03 -8.56 -8.25
CA LYS A 127 -5.63 -8.71 -8.69
C LYS A 127 -5.23 -7.64 -9.70
N LYS A 128 -6.11 -7.29 -10.65
CA LYS A 128 -5.86 -6.20 -11.62
C LYS A 128 -5.71 -4.85 -10.91
N ILE A 129 -6.54 -4.56 -9.90
CA ILE A 129 -6.45 -3.33 -9.11
C ILE A 129 -5.14 -3.31 -8.32
N MET A 130 -4.76 -4.41 -7.66
CA MET A 130 -3.49 -4.53 -6.96
C MET A 130 -2.30 -4.30 -7.89
N LYS A 131 -2.34 -4.92 -9.08
CA LYS A 131 -1.28 -4.74 -10.09
C LYS A 131 -1.13 -3.28 -10.50
N SER A 132 -2.22 -2.62 -10.84
CA SER A 132 -2.20 -1.21 -11.26
C SER A 132 -1.65 -0.29 -10.16
N THR A 133 -1.97 -0.56 -8.91
CA THR A 133 -1.45 0.18 -7.76
C THR A 133 0.05 -0.04 -7.56
N ILE A 134 0.52 -1.28 -7.62
CA ILE A 134 1.95 -1.60 -7.47
C ILE A 134 2.75 -0.97 -8.61
N ASP A 135 2.31 -1.12 -9.86
CA ASP A 135 2.97 -0.55 -11.04
C ASP A 135 3.05 0.98 -10.93
N PHE A 136 1.97 1.63 -10.51
CA PHE A 136 1.92 3.08 -10.30
C PHE A 136 2.91 3.54 -9.23
N LEU A 137 2.91 2.89 -8.07
CA LEU A 137 3.82 3.23 -6.97
C LEU A 137 5.29 3.00 -7.35
N GLN A 138 5.60 1.91 -8.05
CA GLN A 138 6.95 1.63 -8.55
C GLN A 138 7.41 2.68 -9.56
N THR A 139 6.52 3.16 -10.43
CA THR A 139 6.82 4.25 -11.38
C THR A 139 7.16 5.55 -10.64
N ILE A 140 6.42 5.90 -9.58
CA ILE A 140 6.70 7.08 -8.76
C ILE A 140 8.06 6.94 -8.07
N ILE A 141 8.36 5.77 -7.50
CA ILE A 141 9.63 5.50 -6.83
C ILE A 141 10.80 5.66 -7.81
N ALA A 142 10.68 5.10 -9.02
CA ALA A 142 11.71 5.19 -10.06
C ALA A 142 11.94 6.63 -10.52
N ARG A 143 10.88 7.42 -10.71
CA ARG A 143 10.98 8.86 -11.07
C ARG A 143 11.73 9.65 -9.99
N LYS A 144 11.34 9.50 -8.72
CA LYS A 144 12.01 10.19 -7.60
C LYS A 144 13.49 9.83 -7.50
N LYS A 145 13.86 8.56 -7.69
CA LYS A 145 15.29 8.16 -7.75
C LYS A 145 16.03 8.85 -8.87
N THR A 146 15.44 8.93 -10.07
CA THR A 146 16.07 9.58 -11.23
C THR A 146 16.26 11.07 -11.03
N GLU A 147 15.27 11.76 -10.46
CA GLU A 147 15.35 13.18 -10.13
C GLU A 147 16.42 13.46 -9.07
N GLN A 148 16.50 12.62 -8.04
CA GLN A 148 17.50 12.74 -6.99
C GLN A 148 18.93 12.51 -7.53
N ILE A 149 19.11 11.55 -8.45
CA ILE A 149 20.41 11.31 -9.11
C ILE A 149 20.79 12.49 -10.01
N LYS A 150 19.84 13.08 -10.75
CA LYS A 150 20.06 14.27 -11.56
C LYS A 150 20.50 15.47 -10.69
N MET A 151 19.83 15.68 -9.56
CA MET A 151 20.15 16.75 -8.63
C MET A 151 21.54 16.59 -7.99
N ILE A 152 21.91 15.35 -7.58
CA ILE A 152 23.24 15.04 -7.06
C ILE A 152 24.30 15.28 -8.13
N LYS A 153 24.08 14.84 -9.37
CA LYS A 153 25.01 15.10 -10.49
C LYS A 153 25.16 16.59 -10.74
N PHE A 154 24.07 17.36 -10.74
CA PHE A 154 24.11 18.81 -10.93
C PHE A 154 24.92 19.52 -9.83
N VAL A 155 24.70 19.13 -8.56
CA VAL A 155 25.46 19.69 -7.42
C VAL A 155 26.94 19.29 -7.44
N CYS A 156 27.24 18.04 -7.84
CA CYS A 156 28.63 17.55 -7.89
C CYS A 156 29.40 18.07 -9.11
N TYR A 157 28.75 18.27 -10.26
CA TYR A 157 29.42 18.76 -11.48
C TYR A 157 29.34 20.28 -11.67
N GLY A 158 28.31 20.95 -11.17
CA GLY A 158 28.17 22.40 -11.22
C GLY A 158 29.20 23.16 -10.37
N LYS A 159 29.85 22.50 -9.42
CA LYS A 159 30.95 23.09 -8.63
C LYS A 159 32.33 23.00 -9.29
N LYS A 160 32.49 22.31 -10.44
CA LYS A 160 33.77 22.17 -11.13
C LYS A 160 34.08 23.27 -12.13
N GLU A 161 33.12 24.11 -12.48
CA GLU A 161 33.36 25.20 -13.45
C GLU A 161 33.79 26.54 -12.81
N GLU A 162 33.71 26.68 -11.47
CA GLU A 162 34.12 27.94 -10.78
C GLU A 162 35.59 27.98 -10.30
N TYR A 163 36.41 26.95 -10.57
CA TYR A 163 37.79 26.89 -10.09
C TYR A 163 38.87 27.00 -11.20
N ASN A 164 38.49 27.41 -12.42
CA ASN A 164 39.46 27.69 -13.50
C ASN A 164 39.22 29.09 -14.12
N GLN A 165 39.39 30.12 -13.31
CA GLN A 165 39.73 31.49 -13.79
C GLN A 165 40.83 32.07 -12.91
#